data_4ae915262ad23370506a4892eb488eaa
#
_entry.id   4ae915262ad23370506a4892eb488eaa
#
_cell.length_a   1.000
_cell.length_b   1.000
_cell.length_c   1.000
_cell.angle_alpha   90.00
_cell.angle_beta   90.00
_cell.angle_gamma   90.00
#
_symmetry.space_group_name_H-M   'P 1'
#
loop_
_entity.id
_entity.type
_entity.pdbx_description
1 polymer ?
#
loop_
_entity_poly.entity_id
_entity_poly.type
_entity_poly.pdbx_seq_one_letter_code
_entity_poly.pdbx_strand_id
1 'polypeptide(L)'
;MTFNQPASNFFNRMLFIVTALMAGCNSSNNNQNSTAANNQSSKEPAKAISTNAPVASSPKATETLRIAAFSNLRMVLPILVSDFNHNYPNIKIQITFAPNTALYNTVNANPQSFDIYLSGNQTYPKQMLASVKGVKSSPFTYTRGQLVLYSHKYPMDISPTTTLDQLMLDNKPFSLAIANPENLAYGVAAEAWLVNQNLYNNIKPKIIYTNTLDETFALTDSGKADFGFVSLSQVLNKPNNIALQNVNTLSNNYLILPKNSYPPILQDGIILNHPNTSQIFVDYLKSVKAQDVLTDAGFLPICTSTTILPACK
;
A
#
# COMPACT_ATOMS: atom_id res chain seq x y z
N MET A 1 45.94 -36.66 8.93
CA MET A 1 45.64 -37.23 7.60
C MET A 1 44.96 -36.14 6.79
N THR A 2 45.71 -35.62 5.86
CA THR A 2 45.40 -34.58 4.89
C THR A 2 44.69 -35.19 3.68
N PHE A 3 43.62 -34.54 3.17
CA PHE A 3 43.17 -34.58 1.76
C PHE A 3 42.30 -33.37 1.53
N ASN A 4 42.80 -32.39 0.93
CA ASN A 4 42.93 -31.93 -0.47
C ASN A 4 41.60 -31.62 -1.17
N GLN A 5 41.43 -30.33 -1.49
CA GLN A 5 40.48 -29.75 -2.46
C GLN A 5 40.76 -30.24 -3.90
N PRO A 6 39.85 -30.00 -4.85
CA PRO A 6 40.16 -28.92 -5.75
C PRO A 6 38.96 -27.98 -6.13
N ALA A 7 39.36 -26.79 -6.47
CA ALA A 7 38.60 -25.74 -7.10
C ALA A 7 38.19 -26.06 -8.57
N SER A 8 37.07 -25.56 -9.00
CA SER A 8 36.78 -25.39 -10.44
C SER A 8 35.98 -24.11 -10.68
N ASN A 9 36.68 -23.17 -11.27
CA ASN A 9 36.17 -21.97 -11.91
C ASN A 9 35.31 -22.32 -13.13
N PHE A 10 34.19 -21.64 -13.31
CA PHE A 10 33.68 -21.33 -14.64
C PHE A 10 33.06 -19.93 -14.67
N PHE A 11 33.86 -18.98 -15.13
CA PHE A 11 33.40 -17.72 -15.70
C PHE A 11 32.72 -18.02 -17.04
N ASN A 12 31.53 -17.54 -17.23
CA ASN A 12 31.05 -17.31 -18.59
C ASN A 12 30.36 -15.93 -18.67
N ARG A 13 31.13 -14.99 -19.23
CA ARG A 13 30.67 -13.69 -19.71
C ARG A 13 29.84 -13.89 -20.96
N MET A 14 28.62 -13.39 -20.96
CA MET A 14 27.89 -13.18 -22.21
C MET A 14 27.59 -11.69 -22.37
N LEU A 15 28.38 -11.11 -23.24
CA LEU A 15 28.33 -9.72 -23.75
C LEU A 15 27.24 -9.66 -24.82
N PHE A 16 26.19 -8.86 -24.62
CA PHE A 16 25.28 -8.50 -25.73
C PHE A 16 25.57 -7.09 -26.19
N ILE A 17 26.05 -7.05 -27.44
CA ILE A 17 26.30 -5.84 -28.24
C ILE A 17 24.95 -5.34 -28.76
N VAL A 18 24.62 -4.09 -28.44
CA VAL A 18 23.51 -3.37 -29.07
C VAL A 18 24.10 -2.61 -30.25
N THR A 19 23.74 -3.01 -31.46
CA THR A 19 24.00 -2.27 -32.69
C THR A 19 22.82 -1.34 -32.98
N ALA A 20 23.11 -0.04 -32.95
CA ALA A 20 22.23 1.00 -33.47
C ALA A 20 22.34 1.05 -35.00
N LEU A 21 21.21 1.05 -35.69
CA LEU A 21 21.14 1.46 -37.11
C LEU A 21 20.33 2.76 -37.20
N MET A 22 21.06 3.81 -37.58
CA MET A 22 20.53 5.05 -38.11
C MET A 22 20.48 4.95 -39.63
N ALA A 23 19.35 5.30 -40.22
CA ALA A 23 19.25 5.82 -41.60
C ALA A 23 17.92 6.60 -41.61
N GLY A 24 17.80 7.84 -41.94
CA GLY A 24 18.56 8.78 -42.76
C GLY A 24 17.87 9.01 -44.11
N CYS A 25 17.56 10.28 -44.33
CA CYS A 25 17.22 10.91 -45.62
C CYS A 25 15.73 10.98 -45.97
N ASN A 26 15.15 12.13 -46.10
CA ASN A 26 15.42 13.43 -46.68
C ASN A 26 14.63 13.67 -47.98
N SER A 27 14.01 14.86 -47.99
CA SER A 27 13.78 15.75 -49.18
C SER A 27 12.68 15.35 -50.18
N SER A 28 11.98 16.21 -50.76
CA SER A 28 11.88 17.66 -50.90
C SER A 28 10.70 17.97 -51.81
N ASN A 29 10.08 19.13 -51.58
CA ASN A 29 9.68 20.17 -52.52
C ASN A 29 9.02 19.83 -53.87
N ASN A 30 7.96 20.41 -54.20
CA ASN A 30 7.75 21.67 -54.94
C ASN A 30 6.30 21.66 -55.50
N ASN A 31 5.53 22.66 -55.20
CA ASN A 31 5.32 23.93 -55.90
C ASN A 31 4.53 23.89 -57.23
N GLN A 32 3.55 24.76 -57.19
CA GLN A 32 3.05 25.65 -58.26
C GLN A 32 1.83 25.16 -59.08
N ASN A 33 0.75 25.84 -58.79
CA ASN A 33 0.20 27.01 -59.55
C ASN A 33 -0.62 26.67 -60.82
N SER A 34 -1.74 27.22 -60.77
CA SER A 34 -2.41 28.09 -61.73
C SER A 34 -3.71 27.60 -62.38
N THR A 35 -4.60 28.51 -62.23
CA THR A 35 -5.52 29.18 -63.16
C THR A 35 -6.88 28.56 -63.44
N ALA A 36 -7.77 29.41 -63.10
CA ALA A 36 -9.14 29.65 -63.46
C ALA A 36 -9.67 29.09 -64.80
N ALA A 37 -10.90 28.61 -64.73
CA ALA A 37 -11.88 28.99 -65.75
C ALA A 37 -13.31 28.66 -65.27
N ASN A 38 -14.12 29.65 -65.36
CA ASN A 38 -15.56 29.75 -65.23
C ASN A 38 -16.29 28.73 -66.11
N ASN A 39 -17.39 28.13 -65.59
CA ASN A 39 -18.64 28.16 -66.34
C ASN A 39 -19.85 27.78 -65.47
N GLN A 40 -20.83 28.61 -65.56
CA GLN A 40 -22.22 28.47 -65.05
C GLN A 40 -22.93 27.29 -65.72
N SER A 41 -23.79 26.59 -64.99
CA SER A 41 -25.23 26.52 -65.25
C SER A 41 -25.95 25.40 -64.49
N SER A 42 -27.11 25.77 -64.04
CA SER A 42 -28.35 25.00 -63.80
C SER A 42 -28.50 24.14 -62.53
N LYS A 43 -29.45 24.61 -61.82
CA LYS A 43 -30.32 24.09 -60.75
C LYS A 43 -30.70 22.61 -60.85
N GLU A 44 -30.58 21.94 -59.68
CA GLU A 44 -31.70 21.14 -59.15
C GLU A 44 -31.40 20.82 -57.65
N PRO A 45 -32.40 20.77 -56.74
CA PRO A 45 -32.14 20.69 -55.30
C PRO A 45 -31.93 19.24 -54.86
N ALA A 46 -30.72 18.86 -54.53
CA ALA A 46 -30.43 17.60 -53.90
C ALA A 46 -30.65 17.70 -52.38
N LYS A 47 -31.46 16.79 -51.93
CA LYS A 47 -31.82 16.41 -50.57
C LYS A 47 -30.64 16.40 -49.63
N ALA A 48 -30.64 17.20 -48.57
CA ALA A 48 -29.64 17.24 -47.52
C ALA A 48 -29.57 15.89 -46.81
N ILE A 49 -28.53 15.11 -47.06
CA ILE A 49 -28.15 13.99 -46.21
C ILE A 49 -27.38 14.61 -45.05
N SER A 50 -28.05 14.65 -43.89
CA SER A 50 -27.43 14.96 -42.63
C SER A 50 -26.45 13.83 -42.30
N THR A 51 -25.18 14.00 -42.59
CA THR A 51 -24.12 13.18 -42.05
C THR A 51 -23.89 13.64 -40.63
N ASN A 52 -24.50 12.95 -39.67
CA ASN A 52 -24.08 13.01 -38.26
C ASN A 52 -22.64 12.51 -38.19
N ALA A 53 -21.68 13.42 -38.30
CA ALA A 53 -20.33 13.15 -37.87
C ALA A 53 -20.39 12.83 -36.37
N PRO A 54 -19.72 11.77 -35.89
CA PRO A 54 -19.64 11.50 -34.46
C PRO A 54 -19.02 12.73 -33.80
N VAL A 55 -19.79 13.35 -32.89
CA VAL A 55 -19.28 14.40 -32.03
C VAL A 55 -18.14 13.76 -31.25
N ALA A 56 -16.91 14.12 -31.58
CA ALA A 56 -15.75 13.77 -30.80
C ALA A 56 -16.01 14.26 -29.37
N SER A 57 -16.23 13.34 -28.45
CA SER A 57 -16.38 13.65 -27.04
C SER A 57 -15.15 14.45 -26.62
N SER A 58 -15.34 15.68 -26.17
CA SER A 58 -14.27 16.49 -25.61
C SER A 58 -13.54 15.67 -24.56
N PRO A 59 -12.20 15.70 -24.52
CA PRO A 59 -11.45 14.95 -23.52
C PRO A 59 -11.94 15.37 -22.15
N LYS A 60 -12.41 14.41 -21.34
CA LYS A 60 -12.87 14.66 -19.97
C LYS A 60 -11.75 15.35 -19.23
N ALA A 61 -12.04 16.48 -18.58
CA ALA A 61 -11.03 17.24 -17.83
C ALA A 61 -10.30 16.34 -16.84
N THR A 62 -8.99 16.51 -16.73
CA THR A 62 -8.18 15.76 -15.76
C THR A 62 -8.48 16.28 -14.36
N GLU A 63 -8.93 15.41 -13.49
CA GLU A 63 -9.12 15.69 -12.06
C GLU A 63 -7.95 15.19 -11.24
N THR A 64 -7.64 15.86 -10.13
CA THR A 64 -6.57 15.41 -9.20
C THR A 64 -7.18 15.08 -7.86
N LEU A 65 -6.97 13.86 -7.39
CA LEU A 65 -7.26 13.42 -6.01
C LEU A 65 -5.99 13.45 -5.17
N ARG A 66 -6.07 14.12 -4.02
CA ARG A 66 -4.99 14.23 -3.04
C ARG A 66 -5.30 13.33 -1.86
N ILE A 67 -4.50 12.29 -1.68
CA ILE A 67 -4.71 11.26 -0.67
C ILE A 67 -3.66 11.41 0.43
N ALA A 68 -4.11 11.62 1.66
CA ALA A 68 -3.29 11.47 2.85
C ALA A 68 -3.36 10.01 3.31
N ALA A 69 -2.25 9.30 3.36
CA ALA A 69 -2.22 7.87 3.62
C ALA A 69 -1.24 7.49 4.73
N PHE A 70 -1.66 6.58 5.61
CA PHE A 70 -0.81 6.02 6.65
C PHE A 70 0.41 5.32 6.05
N SER A 71 1.58 5.49 6.68
CA SER A 71 2.89 5.07 6.16
C SER A 71 2.98 3.58 5.84
N ASN A 72 2.22 2.70 6.49
CA ASN A 72 2.22 1.27 6.19
C ASN A 72 1.66 0.92 4.80
N LEU A 73 0.96 1.86 4.15
CA LEU A 73 0.47 1.72 2.78
C LEU A 73 1.51 2.11 1.71
N ARG A 74 2.69 2.60 2.12
CA ARG A 74 3.69 3.20 1.23
C ARG A 74 4.05 2.32 0.03
N MET A 75 4.13 1.02 0.21
CA MET A 75 4.51 0.10 -0.86
C MET A 75 3.31 -0.35 -1.71
N VAL A 76 2.15 -0.54 -1.10
CA VAL A 76 0.98 -1.09 -1.79
C VAL A 76 0.12 -0.04 -2.48
N LEU A 77 -0.03 1.15 -1.89
CA LEU A 77 -0.93 2.18 -2.44
C LEU A 77 -0.50 2.67 -3.84
N PRO A 78 0.79 2.84 -4.16
CA PRO A 78 1.21 3.14 -5.54
C PRO A 78 0.83 2.06 -6.56
N ILE A 79 0.86 0.78 -6.16
CA ILE A 79 0.44 -0.35 -7.00
C ILE A 79 -1.06 -0.26 -7.28
N LEU A 80 -1.85 -0.03 -6.23
CA LEU A 80 -3.30 0.18 -6.35
C LEU A 80 -3.65 1.38 -7.23
N VAL A 81 -2.91 2.48 -7.10
CA VAL A 81 -3.09 3.68 -7.93
C VAL A 81 -2.76 3.40 -9.39
N SER A 82 -1.68 2.67 -9.65
CA SER A 82 -1.33 2.26 -11.02
C SER A 82 -2.43 1.43 -11.65
N ASP A 83 -2.99 0.46 -10.92
CA ASP A 83 -4.09 -0.37 -11.39
C ASP A 83 -5.39 0.43 -11.59
N PHE A 84 -5.72 1.31 -10.65
CA PHE A 84 -6.86 2.23 -10.75
C PHE A 84 -6.80 3.09 -12.02
N ASN A 85 -5.61 3.64 -12.33
CA ASN A 85 -5.43 4.55 -13.45
C ASN A 85 -5.62 3.86 -14.83
N HIS A 86 -5.55 2.53 -14.92
CA HIS A 86 -5.91 1.82 -16.15
C HIS A 86 -7.39 2.02 -16.52
N ASN A 87 -8.27 2.07 -15.52
CA ASN A 87 -9.71 2.27 -15.72
C ASN A 87 -10.13 3.74 -15.65
N TYR A 88 -9.35 4.58 -14.95
CA TYR A 88 -9.66 5.99 -14.69
C TYR A 88 -8.47 6.90 -15.05
N PRO A 89 -8.01 6.93 -16.32
CA PRO A 89 -6.80 7.66 -16.74
C PRO A 89 -6.91 9.18 -16.56
N ASN A 90 -8.12 9.70 -16.46
CA ASN A 90 -8.38 11.14 -16.24
C ASN A 90 -8.34 11.56 -14.76
N ILE A 91 -8.15 10.62 -13.83
CA ILE A 91 -8.04 10.92 -12.40
C ILE A 91 -6.58 10.74 -12.00
N LYS A 92 -5.87 11.84 -11.79
CA LYS A 92 -4.51 11.84 -11.25
C LYS A 92 -4.56 11.70 -9.74
N ILE A 93 -3.71 10.85 -9.16
CA ILE A 93 -3.64 10.66 -7.72
C ILE A 93 -2.29 11.15 -7.21
N GLN A 94 -2.33 12.03 -6.19
CA GLN A 94 -1.18 12.49 -5.42
C GLN A 94 -1.29 11.94 -4.01
N ILE A 95 -0.20 11.34 -3.50
CA ILE A 95 -0.21 10.68 -2.19
C ILE A 95 0.79 11.37 -1.27
N THR A 96 0.34 11.67 -0.05
CA THR A 96 1.20 12.09 1.06
C THR A 96 1.21 11.00 2.12
N PHE A 97 2.38 10.49 2.46
CA PHE A 97 2.55 9.46 3.49
C PHE A 97 3.16 10.02 4.76
N ALA A 98 2.58 9.67 5.90
CA ALA A 98 3.17 9.95 7.22
C ALA A 98 2.73 8.92 8.26
N PRO A 99 3.43 8.83 9.42
CA PRO A 99 2.97 8.08 10.59
C PRO A 99 1.60 8.59 11.04
N ASN A 100 0.77 7.70 11.61
CA ASN A 100 -0.67 7.92 11.79
C ASN A 100 -1.03 9.22 12.52
N THR A 101 -0.38 9.51 13.67
CA THR A 101 -0.65 10.72 14.45
C THR A 101 -0.20 11.99 13.73
N ALA A 102 0.98 11.98 13.11
CA ALA A 102 1.49 13.11 12.32
C ALA A 102 0.59 13.40 11.12
N LEU A 103 0.13 12.34 10.45
CA LEU A 103 -0.80 12.45 9.33
C LEU A 103 -2.13 13.07 9.75
N TYR A 104 -2.71 12.61 10.88
CA TYR A 104 -3.92 13.18 11.45
C TYR A 104 -3.75 14.67 11.72
N ASN A 105 -2.67 15.08 12.38
CA ASN A 105 -2.41 16.48 12.70
C ASN A 105 -2.29 17.35 11.43
N THR A 106 -1.59 16.83 10.41
CA THR A 106 -1.44 17.52 9.11
C THR A 106 -2.79 17.72 8.43
N VAL A 107 -3.61 16.66 8.36
CA VAL A 107 -4.92 16.72 7.70
C VAL A 107 -5.89 17.60 8.50
N ASN A 108 -5.90 17.50 9.82
CA ASN A 108 -6.77 18.30 10.69
C ASN A 108 -6.44 19.80 10.63
N ALA A 109 -5.15 20.15 10.48
CA ALA A 109 -4.73 21.54 10.29
C ALA A 109 -5.15 22.12 8.94
N ASN A 110 -5.16 21.29 7.88
CA ASN A 110 -5.44 21.72 6.51
C ASN A 110 -6.33 20.71 5.77
N PRO A 111 -7.60 20.52 6.18
CA PRO A 111 -8.47 19.49 5.60
C PRO A 111 -8.79 19.71 4.13
N GLN A 112 -8.76 20.98 3.66
CA GLN A 112 -9.00 21.35 2.26
C GLN A 112 -7.84 20.95 1.32
N SER A 113 -6.68 20.58 1.87
CA SER A 113 -5.53 20.14 1.07
C SER A 113 -5.60 18.68 0.66
N PHE A 114 -6.56 17.94 1.17
CA PHE A 114 -6.73 16.51 0.90
C PHE A 114 -8.17 16.17 0.54
N ASP A 115 -8.35 15.17 -0.29
CA ASP A 115 -9.65 14.69 -0.74
C ASP A 115 -10.06 13.41 -0.03
N ILE A 116 -9.07 12.55 0.27
CA ILE A 116 -9.27 11.32 1.03
C ILE A 116 -8.20 11.22 2.11
N TYR A 117 -8.60 10.83 3.31
CA TYR A 117 -7.70 10.47 4.40
C TYR A 117 -7.83 8.97 4.69
N LEU A 118 -6.73 8.22 4.59
CA LEU A 118 -6.62 6.79 4.88
C LEU A 118 -5.78 6.62 6.15
N SER A 119 -6.44 6.36 7.27
CA SER A 119 -5.84 6.24 8.60
C SER A 119 -5.44 4.81 8.94
N GLY A 120 -4.48 4.64 9.84
CA GLY A 120 -4.09 3.35 10.43
C GLY A 120 -4.99 2.90 11.60
N ASN A 121 -6.07 3.63 11.92
CA ASN A 121 -7.04 3.30 12.95
C ASN A 121 -8.43 3.84 12.61
N GLN A 122 -9.42 3.53 13.44
CA GLN A 122 -10.78 4.03 13.30
C GLN A 122 -11.01 5.37 14.02
N THR A 123 -10.18 5.71 14.98
CA THR A 123 -10.38 6.87 15.85
C THR A 123 -10.26 8.18 15.10
N TYR A 124 -9.20 8.35 14.31
CA TYR A 124 -8.94 9.61 13.63
C TYR A 124 -9.96 9.97 12.54
N PRO A 125 -10.44 9.05 11.69
CA PRO A 125 -11.54 9.36 10.77
C PRO A 125 -12.84 9.77 11.48
N LYS A 126 -13.16 9.15 12.63
CA LYS A 126 -14.31 9.57 13.45
C LYS A 126 -14.13 10.96 14.06
N GLN A 127 -12.92 11.28 14.50
CA GLN A 127 -12.60 12.63 14.98
C GLN A 127 -12.68 13.67 13.87
N MET A 128 -12.22 13.35 12.65
CA MET A 128 -12.36 14.24 11.49
C MET A 128 -13.83 14.53 11.17
N LEU A 129 -14.67 13.52 11.18
CA LEU A 129 -16.12 13.72 10.97
C LEU A 129 -16.73 14.67 12.02
N ALA A 130 -16.27 14.57 13.27
CA ALA A 130 -16.80 15.39 14.36
C ALA A 130 -16.26 16.84 14.37
N SER A 131 -15.02 17.05 13.95
CA SER A 131 -14.29 18.32 14.12
C SER A 131 -14.19 19.16 12.84
N VAL A 132 -14.14 18.54 11.68
CA VAL A 132 -13.92 19.26 10.41
C VAL A 132 -15.25 19.69 9.80
N LYS A 133 -15.48 21.02 9.77
CA LYS A 133 -16.69 21.58 9.13
C LYS A 133 -16.76 21.22 7.65
N GLY A 134 -17.93 20.78 7.22
CA GLY A 134 -18.21 20.46 5.81
C GLY A 134 -17.97 19.00 5.43
N VAL A 135 -17.30 18.20 6.25
CA VAL A 135 -17.19 16.75 6.05
C VAL A 135 -18.54 16.10 6.37
N LYS A 136 -19.12 15.43 5.38
CA LYS A 136 -20.42 14.75 5.49
C LYS A 136 -20.32 13.24 5.27
N SER A 137 -19.19 12.77 4.76
CA SER A 137 -18.95 11.35 4.50
C SER A 137 -18.72 10.61 5.80
N SER A 138 -19.39 9.48 5.99
CA SER A 138 -19.09 8.58 7.09
C SER A 138 -17.73 7.91 6.88
N PRO A 139 -16.98 7.64 7.97
CA PRO A 139 -15.80 6.79 7.88
C PRO A 139 -16.12 5.42 7.29
N PHE A 140 -15.17 4.86 6.57
CA PHE A 140 -15.28 3.53 5.95
C PHE A 140 -14.03 2.71 6.23
N THR A 141 -14.20 1.44 6.59
CA THR A 141 -13.06 0.52 6.68
C THR A 141 -12.60 0.15 5.27
N TYR A 142 -11.29 0.28 5.00
CA TYR A 142 -10.71 -0.06 3.70
C TYR A 142 -9.78 -1.28 3.75
N THR A 143 -9.25 -1.63 4.92
CA THR A 143 -8.43 -2.83 5.14
C THR A 143 -8.29 -3.14 6.63
N ARG A 144 -7.64 -4.25 6.96
CA ARG A 144 -7.26 -4.63 8.31
C ARG A 144 -5.77 -4.92 8.38
N GLY A 145 -5.11 -4.45 9.43
CA GLY A 145 -3.71 -4.78 9.70
C GLY A 145 -3.55 -6.24 10.16
N GLN A 146 -2.41 -6.84 9.84
CA GLN A 146 -2.02 -8.14 10.35
C GLN A 146 -0.79 -8.01 11.24
N LEU A 147 -0.89 -8.52 12.47
CA LEU A 147 0.16 -8.43 13.49
C LEU A 147 1.10 -9.63 13.35
N VAL A 148 2.39 -9.36 13.44
CA VAL A 148 3.44 -10.39 13.48
C VAL A 148 4.41 -10.10 14.62
N LEU A 149 4.97 -11.17 15.22
CA LEU A 149 6.19 -11.10 16.01
C LEU A 149 7.37 -11.20 15.04
N TYR A 150 8.25 -10.22 15.04
CA TYR A 150 9.40 -10.11 14.16
C TYR A 150 10.69 -10.01 14.94
N SER A 151 11.78 -10.56 14.41
CA SER A 151 13.14 -10.36 14.90
C SER A 151 14.12 -10.26 13.72
N HIS A 152 15.05 -9.32 13.79
CA HIS A 152 16.17 -9.30 12.86
C HIS A 152 17.25 -10.34 13.24
N LYS A 153 17.37 -10.63 14.52
CA LYS A 153 18.48 -11.45 15.08
C LYS A 153 18.17 -12.94 15.17
N TYR A 154 16.91 -13.28 15.45
CA TYR A 154 16.56 -14.65 15.83
C TYR A 154 15.64 -15.27 14.78
N PRO A 155 15.99 -16.48 14.28
CA PRO A 155 15.03 -17.25 13.50
C PRO A 155 13.87 -17.68 14.40
N MET A 156 12.68 -17.76 13.84
CA MET A 156 11.45 -18.12 14.54
C MET A 156 10.77 -19.28 13.83
N ASP A 157 11.08 -20.52 14.29
CA ASP A 157 10.58 -21.76 13.68
C ASP A 157 9.36 -22.32 14.42
N ILE A 158 9.02 -21.74 15.57
CA ILE A 158 7.96 -22.17 16.48
C ILE A 158 6.97 -21.01 16.76
N SER A 159 5.87 -21.31 17.45
CA SER A 159 4.84 -20.30 17.72
C SER A 159 5.38 -19.07 18.48
N PRO A 160 4.76 -17.87 18.32
CA PRO A 160 5.16 -16.68 19.05
C PRO A 160 5.16 -16.88 20.58
N THR A 161 4.14 -17.57 21.12
CA THR A 161 4.03 -17.88 22.55
C THR A 161 5.21 -18.73 23.01
N THR A 162 5.48 -19.84 22.32
CA THR A 162 6.58 -20.74 22.67
C THR A 162 7.94 -20.04 22.58
N THR A 163 8.14 -19.17 21.57
CA THR A 163 9.38 -18.39 21.43
C THR A 163 9.64 -17.50 22.64
N LEU A 164 8.63 -16.73 23.06
CA LEU A 164 8.76 -15.82 24.20
C LEU A 164 8.84 -16.54 25.54
N ASP A 165 8.05 -17.63 25.73
CA ASP A 165 8.10 -18.47 26.93
C ASP A 165 9.48 -19.09 27.11
N GLN A 166 10.06 -19.62 26.04
CA GLN A 166 11.37 -20.27 26.08
C GLN A 166 12.49 -19.30 26.46
N LEU A 167 12.45 -18.07 25.94
CA LEU A 167 13.40 -17.02 26.31
C LEU A 167 13.28 -16.63 27.80
N MET A 168 12.07 -16.65 28.35
CA MET A 168 11.83 -16.38 29.79
C MET A 168 12.32 -17.55 30.66
N LEU A 169 12.04 -18.80 30.27
CA LEU A 169 12.49 -19.99 30.97
C LEU A 169 14.02 -20.11 31.00
N ASP A 170 14.67 -19.76 29.87
CA ASP A 170 16.13 -19.74 29.75
C ASP A 170 16.78 -18.56 30.53
N ASN A 171 15.97 -17.70 31.13
CA ASN A 171 16.38 -16.44 31.79
C ASN A 171 17.33 -15.59 30.92
N LYS A 172 17.18 -15.66 29.61
CA LYS A 172 17.96 -14.85 28.67
C LYS A 172 17.47 -13.41 28.64
N PRO A 173 18.36 -12.42 28.68
CA PRO A 173 17.96 -11.05 28.48
C PRO A 173 17.48 -10.85 27.04
N PHE A 174 16.31 -10.21 26.88
CA PHE A 174 15.80 -9.78 25.58
C PHE A 174 14.98 -8.49 25.76
N SER A 175 14.78 -7.79 24.66
CA SER A 175 13.94 -6.60 24.57
C SER A 175 12.85 -6.80 23.51
N LEU A 176 11.66 -6.25 23.77
CA LEU A 176 10.48 -6.35 22.91
C LEU A 176 9.95 -4.98 22.58
N ALA A 177 10.06 -4.54 21.33
CA ALA A 177 9.49 -3.28 20.87
C ALA A 177 7.99 -3.42 20.60
N ILE A 178 7.18 -2.50 21.14
CA ILE A 178 5.73 -2.43 20.92
C ILE A 178 5.35 -0.98 20.66
N ALA A 179 4.53 -0.73 19.64
CA ALA A 179 3.93 0.58 19.43
C ALA A 179 3.04 0.97 20.64
N ASN A 180 3.08 2.23 21.09
CA ASN A 180 2.34 2.67 22.27
C ASN A 180 0.82 2.39 22.13
N PRO A 181 0.22 1.55 22.99
CA PRO A 181 -1.18 1.15 22.90
C PRO A 181 -2.17 2.31 23.16
N GLU A 182 -1.74 3.39 23.79
CA GLU A 182 -2.61 4.55 24.01
C GLU A 182 -3.09 5.20 22.71
N ASN A 183 -2.26 5.14 21.64
CA ASN A 183 -2.51 5.88 20.41
C ASN A 183 -2.48 5.02 19.14
N LEU A 184 -1.98 3.78 19.23
CA LEU A 184 -1.68 2.95 18.06
C LEU A 184 -2.39 1.59 18.13
N ALA A 185 -3.22 1.30 17.12
CA ALA A 185 -4.02 0.08 17.07
C ALA A 185 -3.15 -1.21 17.09
N TYR A 186 -1.96 -1.17 16.50
CA TYR A 186 -1.01 -2.28 16.56
C TYR A 186 -0.48 -2.51 17.98
N GLY A 187 -0.27 -1.44 18.75
CA GLY A 187 0.10 -1.53 20.16
C GLY A 187 -1.00 -2.14 21.01
N VAL A 188 -2.25 -1.70 20.81
CA VAL A 188 -3.42 -2.29 21.47
C VAL A 188 -3.52 -3.78 21.17
N ALA A 189 -3.33 -4.17 19.92
CA ALA A 189 -3.39 -5.57 19.51
C ALA A 189 -2.26 -6.41 20.11
N ALA A 190 -1.04 -5.88 20.15
CA ALA A 190 0.12 -6.56 20.73
C ALA A 190 -0.03 -6.76 22.25
N GLU A 191 -0.43 -5.71 22.97
CA GLU A 191 -0.65 -5.81 24.43
C GLU A 191 -1.79 -6.78 24.75
N ALA A 192 -2.92 -6.69 24.04
CA ALA A 192 -4.04 -7.61 24.22
C ALA A 192 -3.64 -9.07 23.93
N TRP A 193 -2.81 -9.30 22.92
CA TRP A 193 -2.29 -10.63 22.63
C TRP A 193 -1.43 -11.15 23.80
N LEU A 194 -0.49 -10.35 24.31
CA LEU A 194 0.35 -10.72 25.45
C LEU A 194 -0.48 -11.01 26.71
N VAL A 195 -1.54 -10.23 26.96
CA VAL A 195 -2.47 -10.46 28.08
C VAL A 195 -3.20 -11.79 27.88
N ASN A 196 -3.75 -12.05 26.70
CA ASN A 196 -4.46 -13.28 26.39
C ASN A 196 -3.59 -14.55 26.47
N GLN A 197 -2.27 -14.40 26.25
CA GLN A 197 -1.30 -15.49 26.43
C GLN A 197 -0.74 -15.59 27.85
N ASN A 198 -1.18 -14.77 28.81
CA ASN A 198 -0.66 -14.66 30.17
C ASN A 198 0.82 -14.27 30.24
N LEU A 199 1.35 -13.62 29.20
CA LEU A 199 2.77 -13.23 29.09
C LEU A 199 3.03 -11.79 29.56
N TYR A 200 2.03 -10.92 29.51
CA TYR A 200 2.19 -9.47 29.69
C TYR A 200 2.96 -9.09 30.97
N ASN A 201 2.55 -9.60 32.12
CA ASN A 201 3.17 -9.23 33.41
C ASN A 201 4.66 -9.57 33.47
N ASN A 202 5.04 -10.71 32.92
CA ASN A 202 6.42 -11.21 32.90
C ASN A 202 7.28 -10.47 31.87
N ILE A 203 6.69 -10.06 30.75
CA ILE A 203 7.39 -9.39 29.65
C ILE A 203 7.40 -7.87 29.79
N LYS A 204 6.45 -7.29 30.54
CA LYS A 204 6.31 -5.83 30.72
C LYS A 204 7.62 -5.10 31.04
N PRO A 205 8.52 -5.62 31.93
CA PRO A 205 9.81 -4.97 32.20
C PRO A 205 10.80 -4.97 31.02
N LYS A 206 10.52 -5.76 29.97
CA LYS A 206 11.36 -5.91 28.78
C LYS A 206 10.79 -5.13 27.57
N ILE A 207 9.64 -4.46 27.74
CA ILE A 207 8.95 -3.74 26.67
C ILE A 207 9.61 -2.38 26.44
N ILE A 208 9.86 -2.07 25.18
CA ILE A 208 10.23 -0.74 24.70
C ILE A 208 9.03 -0.19 23.93
N TYR A 209 8.35 0.79 24.51
CA TYR A 209 7.24 1.47 23.84
C TYR A 209 7.78 2.51 22.86
N THR A 210 7.20 2.53 21.66
CA THR A 210 7.56 3.46 20.59
C THR A 210 6.40 4.37 20.22
N ASN A 211 6.69 5.54 19.68
CA ASN A 211 5.66 6.52 19.31
C ASN A 211 5.01 6.25 17.95
N THR A 212 5.62 5.43 17.13
CA THR A 212 5.10 5.07 15.80
C THR A 212 5.35 3.59 15.50
N LEU A 213 4.52 3.00 14.64
CA LEU A 213 4.73 1.65 14.14
C LEU A 213 6.03 1.54 13.32
N ASP A 214 6.38 2.60 12.59
CA ASP A 214 7.63 2.66 11.81
C ASP A 214 8.85 2.63 12.72
N GLU A 215 8.78 3.29 13.89
CA GLU A 215 9.83 3.25 14.92
C GLU A 215 9.95 1.84 15.53
N THR A 216 8.84 1.17 15.82
CA THR A 216 8.84 -0.24 16.29
C THR A 216 9.59 -1.12 15.32
N PHE A 217 9.23 -1.00 14.03
CA PHE A 217 9.87 -1.77 12.97
C PHE A 217 11.37 -1.44 12.86
N ALA A 218 11.73 -0.16 12.84
CA ALA A 218 13.13 0.27 12.69
C ALA A 218 14.02 -0.17 13.85
N LEU A 219 13.53 -0.11 15.11
CA LEU A 219 14.25 -0.60 16.27
C LEU A 219 14.52 -2.11 16.18
N THR A 220 13.53 -2.87 15.77
CA THR A 220 13.65 -4.33 15.63
C THR A 220 14.53 -4.70 14.43
N ASP A 221 14.34 -4.04 13.31
CA ASP A 221 15.05 -4.31 12.06
C ASP A 221 16.54 -3.95 12.13
N SER A 222 16.89 -2.93 12.91
CA SER A 222 18.30 -2.59 13.20
C SER A 222 18.93 -3.44 14.30
N GLY A 223 18.17 -4.36 14.91
CA GLY A 223 18.63 -5.18 16.03
C GLY A 223 18.82 -4.44 17.35
N LYS A 224 18.32 -3.20 17.48
CA LYS A 224 18.31 -2.44 18.75
C LYS A 224 17.26 -2.98 19.72
N ALA A 225 16.18 -3.54 19.22
CA ALA A 225 15.29 -4.42 19.96
C ALA A 225 15.43 -5.84 19.39
N ASP A 226 15.37 -6.85 20.28
CA ASP A 226 15.53 -8.24 19.90
C ASP A 226 14.32 -8.76 19.16
N PHE A 227 13.11 -8.33 19.59
CA PHE A 227 11.83 -8.64 18.99
C PHE A 227 10.98 -7.39 18.85
N GLY A 228 10.00 -7.43 17.94
CA GLY A 228 9.00 -6.38 17.81
C GLY A 228 7.67 -6.92 17.32
N PHE A 229 6.58 -6.37 17.85
CA PHE A 229 5.26 -6.55 17.27
C PHE A 229 5.04 -5.49 16.19
N VAL A 230 5.06 -5.92 14.95
CA VAL A 230 5.01 -5.06 13.76
C VAL A 230 3.91 -5.50 12.80
N SER A 231 3.68 -4.75 11.73
CA SER A 231 2.75 -5.18 10.68
C SER A 231 3.42 -6.15 9.72
N LEU A 232 2.67 -7.14 9.23
CA LEU A 232 3.15 -8.03 8.18
C LEU A 232 3.55 -7.24 6.93
N SER A 233 2.80 -6.19 6.59
CA SER A 233 3.11 -5.33 5.44
C SER A 233 4.48 -4.65 5.52
N GLN A 234 4.98 -4.32 6.73
CA GLN A 234 6.33 -3.76 6.89
C GLN A 234 7.40 -4.83 6.68
N VAL A 235 7.17 -6.05 7.17
CA VAL A 235 8.13 -7.16 7.03
C VAL A 235 8.26 -7.61 5.57
N LEU A 236 7.14 -7.76 4.86
CA LEU A 236 7.12 -8.18 3.45
C LEU A 236 7.74 -7.12 2.52
N ASN A 237 7.62 -5.84 2.86
CA ASN A 237 8.01 -4.73 2.00
C ASN A 237 9.40 -4.13 2.32
N LYS A 238 10.31 -4.91 2.90
CA LYS A 238 11.70 -4.50 3.07
C LYS A 238 12.37 -4.24 1.72
N PRO A 239 13.16 -3.17 1.57
CA PRO A 239 13.83 -2.82 0.30
C PRO A 239 14.72 -3.94 -0.26
N ASN A 240 15.20 -4.85 0.58
CA ASN A 240 16.07 -5.97 0.22
C ASN A 240 15.34 -7.32 0.20
N ASN A 241 14.04 -7.35 0.38
CA ASN A 241 13.25 -8.57 0.29
C ASN A 241 12.96 -8.87 -1.20
N ILE A 242 14.02 -9.24 -1.95
CA ILE A 242 13.92 -9.86 -3.29
C ILE A 242 13.14 -11.19 -3.22
N ALA A 243 12.79 -11.64 -2.02
CA ALA A 243 12.12 -12.91 -1.72
C ALA A 243 10.61 -12.95 -2.06
N LEU A 244 10.00 -11.89 -2.59
CA LEU A 244 8.66 -12.02 -3.20
C LEU A 244 8.64 -12.91 -4.45
N GLN A 245 9.80 -13.34 -4.96
CA GLN A 245 9.90 -14.26 -6.10
C GLN A 245 10.09 -15.73 -5.71
N ASN A 246 10.36 -16.05 -4.43
CA ASN A 246 10.50 -17.44 -3.96
C ASN A 246 9.93 -17.60 -2.56
N VAL A 247 8.66 -18.00 -2.50
CA VAL A 247 7.90 -18.26 -1.25
C VAL A 247 8.58 -19.32 -0.34
N ASN A 248 9.58 -20.03 -0.85
CA ASN A 248 10.29 -21.09 -0.13
C ASN A 248 11.58 -20.66 0.58
N THR A 249 11.96 -19.37 0.53
CA THR A 249 13.15 -18.84 1.20
C THR A 249 12.86 -17.59 2.04
N LEU A 250 11.62 -17.44 2.51
CA LEU A 250 11.32 -16.46 3.55
C LEU A 250 12.15 -16.87 4.76
N SER A 251 13.11 -16.03 5.12
CA SER A 251 13.85 -16.20 6.37
C SER A 251 12.83 -16.32 7.50
N ASN A 252 12.93 -17.38 8.30
CA ASN A 252 12.05 -17.69 9.43
C ASN A 252 12.19 -16.67 10.58
N ASN A 253 12.26 -15.37 10.28
CA ASN A 253 12.48 -14.33 11.27
C ASN A 253 11.23 -13.54 11.65
N TYR A 254 10.06 -14.01 11.24
CA TYR A 254 8.77 -13.52 11.75
C TYR A 254 7.76 -14.65 11.88
N LEU A 255 6.81 -14.45 12.80
CA LEU A 255 5.68 -15.36 13.04
C LEU A 255 4.38 -14.56 12.95
N ILE A 256 3.46 -15.02 12.10
CA ILE A 256 2.15 -14.44 11.96
C ILE A 256 1.30 -14.82 13.16
N LEU A 257 0.72 -13.84 13.86
CA LEU A 257 -0.21 -14.11 14.93
C LEU A 257 -1.58 -14.51 14.38
N PRO A 258 -2.24 -15.52 14.98
CA PRO A 258 -3.60 -15.89 14.58
C PRO A 258 -4.56 -14.69 14.66
N LYS A 259 -5.29 -14.42 13.60
CA LYS A 259 -6.16 -13.23 13.46
C LYS A 259 -7.23 -13.08 14.55
N ASN A 260 -7.58 -14.17 15.25
CA ASN A 260 -8.58 -14.18 16.33
C ASN A 260 -7.92 -14.10 17.72
N SER A 261 -6.60 -13.99 17.84
CA SER A 261 -5.89 -13.95 19.12
C SER A 261 -5.68 -12.54 19.66
N TYR A 262 -6.08 -11.52 18.90
CA TYR A 262 -6.00 -10.09 19.26
C TYR A 262 -7.18 -9.32 18.65
N PRO A 263 -7.52 -8.12 19.19
CA PRO A 263 -8.56 -7.27 18.60
C PRO A 263 -8.25 -6.90 17.15
N PRO A 264 -9.25 -6.89 16.23
CA PRO A 264 -9.04 -6.54 14.84
C PRO A 264 -8.40 -5.15 14.67
N ILE A 265 -7.34 -5.06 13.89
CA ILE A 265 -6.67 -3.80 13.57
C ILE A 265 -7.37 -3.19 12.35
N LEU A 266 -8.53 -2.57 12.58
CA LEU A 266 -9.31 -1.94 11.53
C LEU A 266 -8.69 -0.61 11.11
N GLN A 267 -8.50 -0.42 9.80
CA GLN A 267 -7.99 0.81 9.21
C GLN A 267 -9.11 1.49 8.43
N ASP A 268 -9.49 2.67 8.89
CA ASP A 268 -10.59 3.43 8.30
C ASP A 268 -10.08 4.61 7.48
N GLY A 269 -10.83 4.96 6.45
CA GLY A 269 -10.69 6.18 5.69
C GLY A 269 -11.90 7.10 5.83
N ILE A 270 -11.76 8.31 5.36
CA ILE A 270 -12.85 9.28 5.24
C ILE A 270 -12.64 10.17 4.01
N ILE A 271 -13.73 10.48 3.31
CA ILE A 271 -13.74 11.47 2.22
C ILE A 271 -13.87 12.85 2.83
N LEU A 272 -12.95 13.75 2.48
CA LEU A 272 -12.91 15.12 2.96
C LEU A 272 -13.47 16.08 1.91
N ASN A 273 -13.04 15.92 0.64
CA ASN A 273 -13.40 16.80 -0.47
C ASN A 273 -13.69 15.99 -1.74
N HIS A 274 -14.22 16.64 -2.78
CA HIS A 274 -14.54 16.05 -4.09
C HIS A 274 -15.28 14.70 -3.98
N PRO A 275 -16.47 14.65 -3.33
CA PRO A 275 -17.09 13.40 -2.89
C PRO A 275 -17.37 12.43 -4.05
N ASN A 276 -17.74 12.93 -5.24
CA ASN A 276 -18.06 12.06 -6.38
C ASN A 276 -16.80 11.32 -6.89
N THR A 277 -15.70 12.04 -7.13
CA THR A 277 -14.46 11.47 -7.64
C THR A 277 -13.76 10.64 -6.58
N SER A 278 -13.78 11.12 -5.32
CA SER A 278 -13.25 10.37 -4.17
C SER A 278 -13.97 9.05 -3.96
N GLN A 279 -15.31 9.02 -4.15
CA GLN A 279 -16.10 7.78 -4.00
C GLN A 279 -15.70 6.72 -5.02
N ILE A 280 -15.38 7.11 -6.27
CA ILE A 280 -14.90 6.17 -7.30
C ILE A 280 -13.63 5.44 -6.82
N PHE A 281 -12.68 6.16 -6.22
CA PHE A 281 -11.47 5.55 -5.68
C PHE A 281 -11.75 4.69 -4.45
N VAL A 282 -12.65 5.12 -3.56
CA VAL A 282 -13.07 4.33 -2.38
C VAL A 282 -13.75 3.03 -2.78
N ASP A 283 -14.61 3.06 -3.79
CA ASP A 283 -15.28 1.85 -4.32
C ASP A 283 -14.26 0.89 -4.94
N TYR A 284 -13.26 1.42 -5.67
CA TYR A 284 -12.15 0.63 -6.15
C TYR A 284 -11.36 -0.01 -5.00
N LEU A 285 -11.00 0.73 -3.94
CA LEU A 285 -10.28 0.17 -2.78
C LEU A 285 -11.03 -0.99 -2.11
N LYS A 286 -12.36 -0.97 -2.15
CA LYS A 286 -13.22 -2.02 -1.60
C LYS A 286 -13.49 -3.16 -2.57
N SER A 287 -13.06 -3.06 -3.83
CA SER A 287 -13.24 -4.10 -4.83
C SER A 287 -12.43 -5.36 -4.48
N VAL A 288 -12.89 -6.52 -4.96
CA VAL A 288 -12.18 -7.79 -4.78
C VAL A 288 -10.73 -7.67 -5.24
N LYS A 289 -10.51 -7.09 -6.42
CA LYS A 289 -9.18 -6.91 -7.01
C LYS A 289 -8.23 -6.10 -6.10
N ALA A 290 -8.68 -4.98 -5.57
CA ALA A 290 -7.86 -4.16 -4.67
C ALA A 290 -7.62 -4.86 -3.33
N GLN A 291 -8.61 -5.60 -2.83
CA GLN A 291 -8.47 -6.38 -1.60
C GLN A 291 -7.49 -7.56 -1.75
N ASP A 292 -7.42 -8.18 -2.92
CA ASP A 292 -6.41 -9.20 -3.23
C ASP A 292 -5.00 -8.59 -3.22
N VAL A 293 -4.79 -7.44 -3.87
CA VAL A 293 -3.51 -6.72 -3.84
C VAL A 293 -3.12 -6.32 -2.42
N LEU A 294 -4.06 -5.87 -1.59
CA LEU A 294 -3.81 -5.57 -0.18
C LEU A 294 -3.42 -6.84 0.61
N THR A 295 -4.07 -7.96 0.33
CA THR A 295 -3.78 -9.24 0.99
C THR A 295 -2.37 -9.73 0.65
N ASP A 296 -1.97 -9.66 -0.60
CA ASP A 296 -0.61 -10.01 -1.05
C ASP A 296 0.45 -9.10 -0.41
N ALA A 297 0.09 -7.86 -0.10
CA ALA A 297 0.94 -6.90 0.60
C ALA A 297 0.95 -7.06 2.13
N GLY A 298 0.31 -8.10 2.69
CA GLY A 298 0.34 -8.40 4.13
C GLY A 298 -0.75 -7.73 4.96
N PHE A 299 -1.86 -7.34 4.33
CA PHE A 299 -3.06 -6.89 5.03
C PHE A 299 -4.11 -8.00 5.07
N LEU A 300 -5.13 -7.83 5.90
CA LEU A 300 -6.30 -8.68 5.89
C LEU A 300 -7.45 -7.96 5.16
N PRO A 301 -8.20 -8.66 4.31
CA PRO A 301 -9.28 -8.04 3.55
C PRO A 301 -10.43 -7.61 4.47
N ILE A 302 -11.21 -6.63 4.01
CA ILE A 302 -12.51 -6.33 4.61
C ILE A 302 -13.50 -7.43 4.25
N CYS A 303 -14.20 -7.95 5.28
CA CYS A 303 -15.23 -8.95 5.09
C CYS A 303 -16.59 -8.25 5.08
N THR A 304 -17.19 -8.10 3.91
CA THR A 304 -18.55 -7.60 3.75
C THR A 304 -19.48 -8.76 3.36
N SER A 305 -20.78 -8.59 3.55
CA SER A 305 -21.77 -9.60 3.13
C SER A 305 -21.75 -9.90 1.63
N THR A 306 -21.14 -9.02 0.83
CA THR A 306 -20.99 -9.15 -0.62
C THR A 306 -19.59 -9.60 -1.04
N THR A 307 -18.61 -9.62 -0.14
CA THR A 307 -17.22 -9.95 -0.45
C THR A 307 -16.95 -11.40 -0.05
N ILE A 308 -16.95 -12.31 -1.04
CA ILE A 308 -16.65 -13.74 -0.85
C ILE A 308 -15.15 -13.99 -1.06
N LEU A 309 -14.30 -13.34 -0.26
CA LEU A 309 -12.87 -13.65 -0.27
C LEU A 309 -12.58 -14.88 0.62
N PRO A 310 -11.68 -15.80 0.21
CA PRO A 310 -11.32 -16.99 1.02
C PRO A 310 -10.84 -16.61 2.43
N ALA A 311 -10.16 -15.49 2.59
CA ALA A 311 -9.68 -14.98 3.88
C ALA A 311 -10.79 -14.46 4.82
N CYS A 312 -12.04 -14.38 4.35
CA CYS A 312 -13.21 -14.00 5.14
C CYS A 312 -13.96 -15.20 5.74
N LYS A 313 -13.59 -16.43 5.38
CA LYS A 313 -14.18 -17.68 5.88
C LYS A 313 -13.53 -18.15 7.17
#